data_8d0e51e4785f87b66f79a8f19f4faeca
#
_entry.id   8d0e51e4785f87b66f79a8f19f4faeca
#
_cell.length_a   1.000
_cell.length_b   1.000
_cell.length_c   1.000
_cell.angle_alpha   90.00
_cell.angle_beta   90.00
_cell.angle_gamma   90.00
#
_symmetry.space_group_name_H-M   'P 1'
#
loop_
_entity.id
_entity.type
_entity.pdbx_description
1 polymer ?
#
loop_
_entity_poly.entity_id
_entity_poly.type
_entity_poly.pdbx_seq_one_letter_code
_entity_poly.pdbx_strand_id
1 'polypeptide(L)'
;MTIFNDKYMCMLELSGIYKSFFKQRILEDVSFTVASGEITGLLGPNGAGKTTIIRIINKIFTQDQGHVSFNGSLLTQKHIAQIGYLPEERGLYKSMTVEDQAVFLGRLRGMTKQDVKTALNYWLERFDIEDWRKKRIEELSKGMAQKVQFICTVLHDPELLILDEPFSGFDPINIELIRSELLKMKAAGKTIILSTHNMKSVEEICDRVVLIHKGRKVLEGNVKTLQNESKQGIYALTFKGNMIAFANALWVGYEIIDKEVHSDDLFTVYLKMRSENELNDLLNTVIPHVKIQKAAEVLPSMEEVFMQQINKEREEASHE
;
A
#
# COMPACT_ATOMS: atom_id res chain seq x y z
N MET A 1 -16.78 -4.29 -31.71
CA MET A 1 -15.97 -5.48 -31.42
C MET A 1 -14.83 -5.00 -30.50
N THR A 2 -15.11 -4.97 -29.21
CA THR A 2 -14.23 -4.39 -28.19
C THR A 2 -13.21 -5.46 -27.80
N ILE A 3 -11.96 -5.24 -28.13
CA ILE A 3 -10.84 -6.12 -27.74
C ILE A 3 -10.66 -5.91 -26.24
N PHE A 4 -11.28 -6.77 -25.44
CA PHE A 4 -10.93 -6.92 -24.03
C PHE A 4 -9.51 -7.50 -23.95
N ASN A 5 -8.62 -6.69 -23.45
CA ASN A 5 -7.22 -7.06 -23.20
C ASN A 5 -7.21 -8.02 -22.00
N ASP A 6 -7.02 -9.31 -22.24
CA ASP A 6 -7.06 -10.45 -21.28
C ASP A 6 -6.00 -10.40 -20.16
N LYS A 7 -5.42 -9.24 -19.89
CA LYS A 7 -4.27 -9.11 -18.96
C LYS A 7 -4.66 -8.85 -17.51
N TYR A 8 -5.93 -8.56 -17.19
CA TYR A 8 -6.37 -8.27 -15.84
C TYR A 8 -7.69 -8.96 -15.52
N MET A 9 -7.63 -10.24 -15.18
CA MET A 9 -8.77 -10.90 -14.55
C MET A 9 -9.04 -10.25 -13.19
N CYS A 10 -10.29 -9.84 -12.93
CA CYS A 10 -10.71 -9.28 -11.66
C CYS A 10 -10.75 -10.38 -10.59
N MET A 11 -9.89 -10.30 -9.58
CA MET A 11 -9.87 -11.23 -8.45
C MET A 11 -10.99 -10.92 -7.46
N LEU A 12 -11.17 -9.64 -7.14
CA LEU A 12 -12.15 -9.20 -6.14
C LEU A 12 -12.85 -7.94 -6.64
N GLU A 13 -14.18 -7.91 -6.50
CA GLU A 13 -15.00 -6.76 -6.80
C GLU A 13 -15.95 -6.46 -5.64
N LEU A 14 -15.96 -5.21 -5.20
CA LEU A 14 -16.94 -4.64 -4.30
C LEU A 14 -17.85 -3.74 -5.10
N SER A 15 -19.17 -3.88 -4.94
CA SER A 15 -20.15 -3.09 -5.68
C SER A 15 -21.23 -2.58 -4.74
N GLY A 16 -21.31 -1.25 -4.62
CA GLY A 16 -22.31 -0.54 -3.84
C GLY A 16 -22.36 -0.94 -2.37
N ILE A 17 -21.21 -1.04 -1.70
CA ILE A 17 -21.15 -1.50 -0.31
C ILE A 17 -21.59 -0.39 0.64
N TYR A 18 -22.65 -0.67 1.41
CA TYR A 18 -23.07 0.11 2.55
C TYR A 18 -22.94 -0.69 3.83
N LYS A 19 -22.52 -0.01 4.92
CA LYS A 19 -22.44 -0.61 6.25
C LYS A 19 -22.68 0.42 7.34
N SER A 20 -23.58 0.09 8.25
CA SER A 20 -23.84 0.87 9.47
C SER A 20 -23.70 -0.01 10.71
N PHE A 21 -23.26 0.57 11.80
CA PHE A 21 -23.32 -0.05 13.12
C PHE A 21 -24.20 0.84 14.00
N PHE A 22 -25.29 0.26 14.54
CA PHE A 22 -26.33 1.01 15.24
C PHE A 22 -26.89 2.13 14.36
N LYS A 23 -26.70 3.40 14.74
CA LYS A 23 -27.14 4.57 13.97
C LYS A 23 -26.02 5.26 13.19
N GLN A 24 -24.79 4.76 13.27
CA GLN A 24 -23.64 5.37 12.61
C GLN A 24 -23.34 4.65 11.30
N ARG A 25 -23.39 5.38 10.18
CA ARG A 25 -22.94 4.90 8.87
C ARG A 25 -21.42 4.91 8.83
N ILE A 26 -20.83 3.77 8.50
CA ILE A 26 -19.39 3.58 8.41
C ILE A 26 -18.93 3.48 6.95
N LEU A 27 -19.74 2.84 6.09
CA LEU A 27 -19.45 2.76 4.66
C LEU A 27 -20.68 3.25 3.87
N GLU A 28 -20.42 3.99 2.81
CA GLU A 28 -21.42 4.57 1.94
C GLU A 28 -20.99 4.47 0.49
N ASP A 29 -21.68 3.63 -0.28
CA ASP A 29 -21.50 3.39 -1.71
C ASP A 29 -20.05 3.07 -2.11
N VAL A 30 -19.40 2.17 -1.38
CA VAL A 30 -18.01 1.79 -1.69
C VAL A 30 -18.01 0.75 -2.80
N SER A 31 -17.41 1.12 -3.93
CA SER A 31 -17.23 0.25 -5.09
C SER A 31 -15.81 0.36 -5.63
N PHE A 32 -15.10 -0.78 -5.77
CA PHE A 32 -13.77 -0.86 -6.38
C PHE A 32 -13.44 -2.29 -6.80
N THR A 33 -12.37 -2.44 -7.57
CA THR A 33 -11.88 -3.73 -8.06
C THR A 33 -10.43 -3.97 -7.67
N VAL A 34 -10.08 -5.25 -7.51
CA VAL A 34 -8.70 -5.71 -7.30
C VAL A 34 -8.36 -6.68 -8.42
N ALA A 35 -7.35 -6.35 -9.20
CA ALA A 35 -6.91 -7.19 -10.31
C ALA A 35 -6.06 -8.37 -9.81
N SER A 36 -6.09 -9.49 -10.53
CA SER A 36 -5.28 -10.66 -10.20
C SER A 36 -3.79 -10.38 -10.36
N GLY A 37 -2.97 -10.84 -9.40
CA GLY A 37 -1.51 -10.72 -9.47
C GLY A 37 -0.96 -9.32 -9.17
N GLU A 38 -1.77 -8.42 -8.63
CA GLU A 38 -1.36 -7.06 -8.24
C GLU A 38 -1.36 -6.87 -6.72
N ILE A 39 -0.59 -5.89 -6.25
CA ILE A 39 -0.67 -5.37 -4.89
C ILE A 39 -1.50 -4.09 -4.92
N THR A 40 -2.67 -4.13 -4.28
CA THR A 40 -3.57 -2.98 -4.13
C THR A 40 -3.49 -2.42 -2.72
N GLY A 41 -3.12 -1.15 -2.59
CA GLY A 41 -3.14 -0.41 -1.33
C GLY A 41 -4.55 0.08 -1.00
N LEU A 42 -5.10 -0.32 0.15
CA LEU A 42 -6.34 0.23 0.70
C LEU A 42 -5.99 1.34 1.70
N LEU A 43 -6.08 2.59 1.28
CA LEU A 43 -5.56 3.75 1.98
C LEU A 43 -6.64 4.56 2.67
N GLY A 44 -6.23 5.36 3.63
CA GLY A 44 -7.10 6.32 4.31
C GLY A 44 -6.74 6.49 5.78
N PRO A 45 -7.22 7.55 6.43
CA PRO A 45 -6.97 7.80 7.84
C PRO A 45 -7.59 6.73 8.74
N ASN A 46 -7.22 6.75 10.02
CA ASN A 46 -7.85 5.91 11.01
C ASN A 46 -9.35 6.24 11.12
N GLY A 47 -10.19 5.20 11.19
CA GLY A 47 -11.64 5.36 11.19
C GLY A 47 -12.28 5.60 9.81
N ALA A 48 -11.52 5.61 8.72
CA ALA A 48 -12.06 5.81 7.36
C ALA A 48 -12.97 4.67 6.87
N GLY A 49 -12.92 3.48 7.51
CA GLY A 49 -13.71 2.30 7.13
C GLY A 49 -12.90 1.15 6.55
N LYS A 50 -11.56 1.26 6.42
CA LYS A 50 -10.68 0.23 5.84
C LYS A 50 -10.87 -1.15 6.48
N THR A 51 -10.71 -1.24 7.80
CA THR A 51 -10.89 -2.50 8.54
C THR A 51 -12.32 -3.06 8.42
N THR A 52 -13.34 -2.19 8.29
CA THR A 52 -14.72 -2.64 8.03
C THR A 52 -14.85 -3.28 6.66
N ILE A 53 -14.25 -2.71 5.61
CA ILE A 53 -14.18 -3.29 4.26
C ILE A 53 -13.48 -4.65 4.32
N ILE A 54 -12.32 -4.72 4.95
CA ILE A 54 -11.54 -5.97 5.12
C ILE A 54 -12.37 -7.04 5.83
N ARG A 55 -13.06 -6.69 6.89
CA ARG A 55 -13.93 -7.63 7.64
C ARG A 55 -15.14 -8.09 6.83
N ILE A 56 -15.67 -7.27 5.93
CA ILE A 56 -16.73 -7.67 4.98
C ILE A 56 -16.18 -8.67 3.97
N ILE A 57 -15.01 -8.42 3.37
CA ILE A 57 -14.36 -9.36 2.42
C ILE A 57 -14.06 -10.70 3.11
N ASN A 58 -13.66 -10.70 4.37
CA ASN A 58 -13.42 -11.92 5.15
C ASN A 58 -14.70 -12.56 5.73
N LYS A 59 -15.90 -12.07 5.37
CA LYS A 59 -17.20 -12.59 5.86
C LYS A 59 -17.34 -12.55 7.39
N ILE A 60 -16.55 -11.69 8.07
CA ILE A 60 -16.67 -11.42 9.52
C ILE A 60 -17.87 -10.50 9.75
N PHE A 61 -18.06 -9.51 8.87
CA PHE A 61 -19.26 -8.66 8.85
C PHE A 61 -20.05 -8.90 7.56
N THR A 62 -21.36 -8.73 7.64
CA THR A 62 -22.25 -8.66 6.48
C THR A 62 -22.49 -7.20 6.13
N GLN A 63 -22.37 -6.84 4.88
CA GLN A 63 -22.77 -5.52 4.38
C GLN A 63 -24.30 -5.35 4.46
N ASP A 64 -24.75 -4.11 4.58
CA ASP A 64 -26.19 -3.82 4.63
C ASP A 64 -26.79 -3.75 3.22
N GLN A 65 -26.00 -3.26 2.23
CA GLN A 65 -26.35 -3.24 0.80
C GLN A 65 -25.10 -3.53 -0.04
N GLY A 66 -25.32 -3.84 -1.32
CA GLY A 66 -24.27 -4.17 -2.26
C GLY A 66 -23.84 -5.63 -2.21
N HIS A 67 -22.82 -5.95 -2.95
CA HIS A 67 -22.28 -7.32 -2.99
C HIS A 67 -20.75 -7.32 -3.18
N VAL A 68 -20.14 -8.45 -2.82
CA VAL A 68 -18.73 -8.72 -3.06
C VAL A 68 -18.62 -9.95 -3.93
N SER A 69 -17.85 -9.86 -5.02
CA SER A 69 -17.55 -10.98 -5.91
C SER A 69 -16.08 -11.37 -5.79
N PHE A 70 -15.81 -12.67 -5.86
CA PHE A 70 -14.46 -13.25 -5.85
C PHE A 70 -14.32 -14.19 -7.04
N ASN A 71 -13.32 -13.99 -7.89
CA ASN A 71 -13.13 -14.73 -9.15
C ASN A 71 -14.42 -14.79 -9.98
N GLY A 72 -15.11 -13.65 -10.13
CA GLY A 72 -16.33 -13.52 -10.94
C GLY A 72 -17.60 -14.15 -10.36
N SER A 73 -17.56 -14.68 -9.14
CA SER A 73 -18.73 -15.26 -8.45
C SER A 73 -18.98 -14.57 -7.11
N LEU A 74 -20.22 -14.57 -6.62
CA LEU A 74 -20.54 -14.03 -5.29
C LEU A 74 -19.66 -14.65 -4.21
N LEU A 75 -19.07 -13.80 -3.38
CA LEU A 75 -18.22 -14.23 -2.27
C LEU A 75 -19.02 -15.02 -1.24
N THR A 76 -18.63 -16.27 -1.04
CA THR A 76 -19.24 -17.20 -0.07
C THR A 76 -18.24 -17.64 0.98
N GLN A 77 -18.70 -18.33 2.02
CA GLN A 77 -17.85 -18.90 3.07
C GLN A 77 -16.81 -19.91 2.51
N LYS A 78 -17.09 -20.55 1.37
CA LYS A 78 -16.17 -21.51 0.72
C LYS A 78 -14.91 -20.81 0.19
N HIS A 79 -15.04 -19.57 -0.26
CA HIS A 79 -13.90 -18.79 -0.79
C HIS A 79 -12.92 -18.35 0.31
N ILE A 80 -13.35 -18.32 1.58
CA ILE A 80 -12.49 -17.87 2.69
C ILE A 80 -11.27 -18.79 2.89
N ALA A 81 -11.35 -20.06 2.46
CA ALA A 81 -10.19 -20.95 2.46
C ALA A 81 -9.07 -20.53 1.49
N GLN A 82 -9.40 -19.73 0.46
CA GLN A 82 -8.46 -19.20 -0.53
C GLN A 82 -7.92 -17.81 -0.16
N ILE A 83 -8.38 -17.24 0.98
CA ILE A 83 -8.01 -15.91 1.46
C ILE A 83 -7.15 -16.04 2.71
N GLY A 84 -5.96 -15.46 2.67
CA GLY A 84 -5.12 -15.22 3.85
C GLY A 84 -5.44 -13.86 4.44
N TYR A 85 -5.76 -13.80 5.72
CA TYR A 85 -6.02 -12.53 6.42
C TYR A 85 -5.10 -12.34 7.62
N LEU A 86 -4.31 -11.27 7.57
CA LEU A 86 -3.49 -10.78 8.67
C LEU A 86 -4.19 -9.58 9.30
N PRO A 87 -4.82 -9.73 10.47
CA PRO A 87 -5.41 -8.59 11.18
C PRO A 87 -4.34 -7.72 11.86
N GLU A 88 -4.64 -6.45 12.07
CA GLU A 88 -3.82 -5.51 12.85
C GLU A 88 -3.61 -6.02 14.29
N GLU A 89 -4.68 -6.53 14.91
CA GLU A 89 -4.61 -7.13 16.24
C GLU A 89 -4.16 -8.59 16.15
N ARG A 90 -3.42 -9.05 17.18
CA ARG A 90 -2.86 -10.39 17.18
C ARG A 90 -3.92 -11.44 17.46
N GLY A 91 -4.15 -12.31 16.46
CA GLY A 91 -5.05 -13.47 16.57
C GLY A 91 -4.37 -14.76 17.04
N LEU A 92 -3.22 -14.69 17.73
CA LEU A 92 -2.48 -15.86 18.16
C LEU A 92 -2.88 -16.29 19.58
N TYR A 93 -3.01 -17.61 19.82
CA TYR A 93 -3.33 -18.20 21.11
C TYR A 93 -2.07 -18.30 21.98
N LYS A 94 -2.00 -17.52 23.06
CA LYS A 94 -0.81 -17.34 23.90
C LYS A 94 -0.23 -18.65 24.45
N SER A 95 -1.08 -19.61 24.85
CA SER A 95 -0.68 -20.89 25.43
C SER A 95 -0.20 -21.94 24.42
N MET A 96 -0.42 -21.73 23.12
CA MET A 96 0.02 -22.64 22.06
C MET A 96 1.50 -22.42 21.74
N THR A 97 2.18 -23.49 21.30
CA THR A 97 3.49 -23.35 20.66
C THR A 97 3.32 -22.82 19.22
N VAL A 98 4.40 -22.32 18.63
CA VAL A 98 4.41 -21.89 17.20
C VAL A 98 3.91 -23.02 16.30
N GLU A 99 4.38 -24.26 16.52
CA GLU A 99 3.93 -25.42 15.74
C GLU A 99 2.45 -25.73 15.96
N ASP A 100 1.97 -25.73 17.21
CA ASP A 100 0.56 -25.99 17.50
C ASP A 100 -0.35 -24.93 16.88
N GLN A 101 0.05 -23.65 16.96
CA GLN A 101 -0.65 -22.53 16.33
C GLN A 101 -0.75 -22.70 14.82
N ALA A 102 0.36 -23.04 14.16
CA ALA A 102 0.40 -23.28 12.73
C ALA A 102 -0.47 -24.48 12.33
N VAL A 103 -0.39 -25.59 13.06
CA VAL A 103 -1.22 -26.79 12.83
C VAL A 103 -2.69 -26.45 13.01
N PHE A 104 -3.05 -25.75 14.07
CA PHE A 104 -4.43 -25.35 14.33
C PHE A 104 -5.01 -24.51 13.19
N LEU A 105 -4.32 -23.41 12.81
CA LEU A 105 -4.81 -22.51 11.76
C LEU A 105 -4.76 -23.15 10.37
N GLY A 106 -3.73 -23.93 10.04
CA GLY A 106 -3.65 -24.64 8.77
C GLY A 106 -4.76 -25.68 8.61
N ARG A 107 -5.09 -26.40 9.70
CA ARG A 107 -6.20 -27.36 9.72
C ARG A 107 -7.57 -26.69 9.51
N LEU A 108 -7.78 -25.50 10.09
CA LEU A 108 -8.99 -24.69 9.82
C LEU A 108 -9.12 -24.26 8.36
N ARG A 109 -8.00 -24.20 7.64
CA ARG A 109 -7.94 -23.90 6.20
C ARG A 109 -7.95 -25.14 5.30
N GLY A 110 -8.16 -26.34 5.88
CA GLY A 110 -8.29 -27.59 5.16
C GLY A 110 -6.98 -28.32 4.87
N MET A 111 -5.83 -27.83 5.35
CA MET A 111 -4.54 -28.51 5.19
C MET A 111 -4.47 -29.80 5.98
N THR A 112 -3.73 -30.80 5.49
CA THR A 112 -3.35 -31.95 6.30
C THR A 112 -2.27 -31.54 7.32
N LYS A 113 -2.11 -32.34 8.40
CA LYS A 113 -1.06 -32.07 9.39
C LYS A 113 0.35 -32.15 8.77
N GLN A 114 0.51 -33.01 7.77
CA GLN A 114 1.79 -33.16 7.05
C GLN A 114 2.10 -31.97 6.19
N ASP A 115 1.11 -31.45 5.43
CA ASP A 115 1.28 -30.27 4.58
C ASP A 115 1.61 -29.04 5.43
N VAL A 116 0.93 -28.88 6.60
CA VAL A 116 1.24 -27.79 7.53
C VAL A 116 2.70 -27.88 8.00
N LYS A 117 3.18 -29.07 8.38
CA LYS A 117 4.57 -29.24 8.83
C LYS A 117 5.57 -28.91 7.73
N THR A 118 5.30 -29.33 6.50
CA THR A 118 6.15 -29.02 5.34
C THR A 118 6.19 -27.52 5.08
N ALA A 119 5.03 -26.85 5.02
CA ALA A 119 4.95 -25.40 4.81
C ALA A 119 5.58 -24.63 5.99
N LEU A 120 5.36 -25.07 7.23
CA LEU A 120 5.95 -24.43 8.40
C LEU A 120 7.48 -24.56 8.39
N ASN A 121 8.06 -25.71 8.01
CA ASN A 121 9.51 -25.85 7.87
C ASN A 121 10.08 -24.82 6.90
N TYR A 122 9.48 -24.72 5.71
CA TYR A 122 9.88 -23.76 4.69
C TYR A 122 9.88 -22.30 5.23
N TRP A 123 8.81 -21.90 5.92
CA TRP A 123 8.69 -20.54 6.42
C TRP A 123 9.60 -20.25 7.61
N LEU A 124 9.81 -21.21 8.53
CA LEU A 124 10.71 -21.02 9.66
C LEU A 124 12.15 -20.86 9.20
N GLU A 125 12.63 -21.70 8.26
CA GLU A 125 13.94 -21.60 7.64
C GLU A 125 14.10 -20.25 6.93
N ARG A 126 13.10 -19.84 6.16
CA ARG A 126 13.13 -18.58 5.39
C ARG A 126 13.19 -17.33 6.26
N PHE A 127 12.65 -17.38 7.46
CA PHE A 127 12.67 -16.28 8.42
C PHE A 127 13.79 -16.39 9.45
N ASP A 128 14.63 -17.45 9.35
CA ASP A 128 15.71 -17.77 10.29
C ASP A 128 15.22 -17.86 11.74
N ILE A 129 14.16 -18.67 11.96
CA ILE A 129 13.48 -18.80 13.25
C ILE A 129 13.08 -20.25 13.58
N GLU A 130 13.82 -21.25 13.09
CA GLU A 130 13.53 -22.67 13.33
C GLU A 130 13.50 -23.01 14.81
N ASP A 131 14.34 -22.37 15.59
CA ASP A 131 14.42 -22.54 17.05
C ASP A 131 13.16 -22.07 17.80
N TRP A 132 12.27 -21.32 17.11
CA TRP A 132 11.03 -20.85 17.75
C TRP A 132 9.91 -21.89 17.68
N ARG A 133 10.04 -22.94 16.91
CA ARG A 133 9.02 -23.96 16.66
C ARG A 133 8.28 -24.43 17.93
N LYS A 134 9.03 -24.71 19.01
CA LYS A 134 8.51 -25.22 20.28
C LYS A 134 8.27 -24.14 21.32
N LYS A 135 8.63 -22.88 21.04
CA LYS A 135 8.34 -21.77 21.95
C LYS A 135 6.84 -21.49 21.98
N ARG A 136 6.34 -21.15 23.18
CA ARG A 136 4.96 -20.70 23.32
C ARG A 136 4.84 -19.28 22.78
N ILE A 137 3.65 -18.94 22.28
CA ILE A 137 3.38 -17.60 21.72
C ILE A 137 3.59 -16.51 22.79
N GLU A 138 3.27 -16.78 24.05
CA GLU A 138 3.49 -15.84 25.17
C GLU A 138 4.98 -15.54 25.48
N GLU A 139 5.89 -16.42 25.06
CA GLU A 139 7.34 -16.26 25.22
C GLU A 139 7.96 -15.38 24.12
N LEU A 140 7.19 -15.06 23.08
CA LEU A 140 7.66 -14.29 21.93
C LEU A 140 7.58 -12.78 22.20
N SER A 141 8.60 -12.04 21.77
CA SER A 141 8.52 -10.60 21.69
C SER A 141 7.43 -10.14 20.69
N LYS A 142 7.11 -8.86 20.70
CA LYS A 142 6.12 -8.29 19.78
C LYS A 142 6.45 -8.57 18.31
N GLY A 143 7.69 -8.30 17.89
CA GLY A 143 8.13 -8.55 16.51
C GLY A 143 8.19 -10.05 16.16
N MET A 144 8.60 -10.90 17.11
CA MET A 144 8.59 -12.34 16.94
C MET A 144 7.17 -12.88 16.70
N ALA A 145 6.21 -12.47 17.51
CA ALA A 145 4.81 -12.87 17.37
C ALA A 145 4.20 -12.41 16.03
N GLN A 146 4.60 -11.23 15.53
CA GLN A 146 4.16 -10.75 14.21
C GLN A 146 4.71 -11.59 13.06
N LYS A 147 5.99 -12.03 13.11
CA LYS A 147 6.54 -12.98 12.12
C LYS A 147 5.74 -14.27 12.10
N VAL A 148 5.46 -14.83 13.27
CA VAL A 148 4.66 -16.06 13.40
C VAL A 148 3.23 -15.85 12.86
N GLN A 149 2.63 -14.70 13.13
CA GLN A 149 1.30 -14.37 12.63
C GLN A 149 1.29 -14.27 11.09
N PHE A 150 2.30 -13.62 10.50
CA PHE A 150 2.47 -13.58 9.05
C PHE A 150 2.61 -14.99 8.47
N ILE A 151 3.50 -15.83 9.03
CA ILE A 151 3.68 -17.23 8.60
C ILE A 151 2.35 -17.99 8.64
N CYS A 152 1.61 -17.91 9.74
CA CYS A 152 0.31 -18.56 9.86
C CYS A 152 -0.71 -18.06 8.82
N THR A 153 -0.59 -16.82 8.40
CA THR A 153 -1.49 -16.21 7.38
C THR A 153 -1.22 -16.74 5.98
N VAL A 154 0.04 -16.99 5.63
CA VAL A 154 0.44 -17.43 4.29
C VAL A 154 0.60 -18.96 4.17
N LEU A 155 0.50 -19.68 5.28
CA LEU A 155 0.82 -21.10 5.38
C LEU A 155 0.06 -21.99 4.40
N HIS A 156 -1.21 -21.66 4.12
CA HIS A 156 -2.12 -22.40 3.24
C HIS A 156 -2.06 -21.96 1.78
N ASP A 157 -1.04 -21.19 1.42
CA ASP A 157 -0.78 -20.68 0.06
C ASP A 157 -1.98 -19.96 -0.59
N PRO A 158 -2.55 -18.93 0.05
CA PRO A 158 -3.77 -18.27 -0.43
C PRO A 158 -3.62 -17.65 -1.82
N GLU A 159 -4.74 -17.53 -2.56
CA GLU A 159 -4.80 -16.80 -3.84
C GLU A 159 -4.87 -15.29 -3.60
N LEU A 160 -5.61 -14.88 -2.57
CA LEU A 160 -5.73 -13.49 -2.12
C LEU A 160 -5.18 -13.36 -0.71
N LEU A 161 -4.24 -12.44 -0.52
CA LEU A 161 -3.68 -12.07 0.77
C LEU A 161 -4.16 -10.68 1.17
N ILE A 162 -4.78 -10.56 2.34
CA ILE A 162 -5.25 -9.30 2.90
C ILE A 162 -4.47 -9.03 4.18
N LEU A 163 -3.76 -7.89 4.21
CA LEU A 163 -2.88 -7.49 5.29
C LEU A 163 -3.35 -6.15 5.87
N ASP A 164 -3.77 -6.15 7.12
CA ASP A 164 -4.21 -4.93 7.82
C ASP A 164 -3.06 -4.40 8.67
N GLU A 165 -2.47 -3.27 8.27
CA GLU A 165 -1.29 -2.61 8.88
C GLU A 165 -0.09 -3.56 9.12
N PRO A 166 0.37 -4.34 8.11
CA PRO A 166 1.33 -5.42 8.32
C PRO A 166 2.70 -4.99 8.78
N PHE A 167 3.07 -3.72 8.58
CA PHE A 167 4.37 -3.19 8.96
C PHE A 167 4.38 -2.54 10.35
N SER A 168 3.22 -2.40 10.97
CA SER A 168 3.08 -1.77 12.30
C SER A 168 3.84 -2.55 13.36
N GLY A 169 4.80 -1.89 14.03
CA GLY A 169 5.56 -2.46 15.15
C GLY A 169 6.70 -3.40 14.77
N PHE A 170 7.06 -3.48 13.50
CA PHE A 170 8.33 -4.07 13.06
C PHE A 170 9.47 -3.04 13.04
N ASP A 171 10.68 -3.52 13.21
CA ASP A 171 11.90 -2.77 12.89
C ASP A 171 12.15 -2.75 11.37
N PRO A 172 13.01 -1.85 10.85
CA PRO A 172 13.26 -1.71 9.42
C PRO A 172 13.73 -3.00 8.72
N ILE A 173 14.50 -3.85 9.40
CA ILE A 173 15.03 -5.11 8.82
C ILE A 173 13.86 -6.08 8.59
N ASN A 174 12.98 -6.21 9.56
CA ASN A 174 11.81 -7.08 9.45
C ASN A 174 10.78 -6.55 8.45
N ILE A 175 10.63 -5.23 8.32
CA ILE A 175 9.78 -4.62 7.26
C ILE A 175 10.31 -5.03 5.88
N GLU A 176 11.62 -4.92 5.64
CA GLU A 176 12.22 -5.27 4.35
C GLU A 176 12.09 -6.76 4.03
N LEU A 177 12.24 -7.62 5.03
CA LEU A 177 12.01 -9.06 4.89
C LEU A 177 10.58 -9.36 4.41
N ILE A 178 9.57 -8.84 5.12
CA ILE A 178 8.16 -9.06 4.74
C ILE A 178 7.87 -8.46 3.37
N ARG A 179 8.37 -7.25 3.08
CA ARG A 179 8.23 -6.61 1.77
C ARG A 179 8.78 -7.49 0.65
N SER A 180 9.98 -8.04 0.82
CA SER A 180 10.58 -8.93 -0.18
C SER A 180 9.73 -10.18 -0.42
N GLU A 181 9.15 -10.75 0.64
CA GLU A 181 8.27 -11.91 0.50
C GLU A 181 6.95 -11.57 -0.22
N LEU A 182 6.33 -10.41 0.08
CA LEU A 182 5.14 -9.95 -0.64
C LEU A 182 5.41 -9.75 -2.13
N LEU A 183 6.57 -9.17 -2.50
CA LEU A 183 6.95 -9.01 -3.91
C LEU A 183 7.19 -10.36 -4.60
N LYS A 184 7.77 -11.36 -3.91
CA LYS A 184 7.92 -12.72 -4.44
C LYS A 184 6.58 -13.42 -4.63
N MET A 185 5.67 -13.28 -3.65
CA MET A 185 4.32 -13.83 -3.74
C MET A 185 3.56 -13.19 -4.93
N LYS A 186 3.66 -11.87 -5.10
CA LYS A 186 3.12 -11.19 -6.29
C LYS A 186 3.73 -11.74 -7.58
N ALA A 187 5.05 -11.89 -7.66
CA ALA A 187 5.74 -12.44 -8.82
C ALA A 187 5.31 -13.89 -9.13
N ALA A 188 4.87 -14.64 -8.11
CA ALA A 188 4.25 -15.97 -8.25
C ALA A 188 2.75 -15.91 -8.62
N GLY A 189 2.19 -14.73 -8.89
CA GLY A 189 0.79 -14.54 -9.33
C GLY A 189 -0.22 -14.36 -8.19
N LYS A 190 0.22 -14.24 -6.93
CA LYS A 190 -0.69 -13.98 -5.80
C LYS A 190 -1.19 -12.55 -5.84
N THR A 191 -2.45 -12.35 -5.46
CA THR A 191 -3.08 -11.02 -5.32
C THR A 191 -3.01 -10.57 -3.87
N ILE A 192 -2.71 -9.29 -3.65
CA ILE A 192 -2.47 -8.77 -2.30
C ILE A 192 -3.25 -7.47 -2.10
N ILE A 193 -3.99 -7.37 -1.00
CA ILE A 193 -4.55 -6.12 -0.49
C ILE A 193 -3.75 -5.72 0.76
N LEU A 194 -3.20 -4.52 0.73
CA LEU A 194 -2.43 -3.94 1.82
C LEU A 194 -3.18 -2.74 2.38
N SER A 195 -3.74 -2.87 3.59
CA SER A 195 -4.28 -1.71 4.31
C SER A 195 -3.18 -1.01 5.08
N THR A 196 -3.01 0.28 4.84
CA THR A 196 -2.04 1.10 5.59
C THR A 196 -2.37 2.58 5.52
N HIS A 197 -1.83 3.32 6.48
CA HIS A 197 -1.78 4.79 6.45
C HIS A 197 -0.38 5.32 6.10
N ASN A 198 0.61 4.43 5.93
CA ASN A 198 1.99 4.79 5.56
C ASN A 198 2.13 4.88 4.03
N MET A 199 2.05 6.10 3.50
CA MET A 199 2.08 6.36 2.06
C MET A 199 3.39 5.97 1.39
N LYS A 200 4.52 6.07 2.11
CA LYS A 200 5.83 5.66 1.59
C LYS A 200 5.87 4.16 1.28
N SER A 201 5.35 3.32 2.18
CA SER A 201 5.26 1.88 1.93
C SER A 201 4.39 1.55 0.72
N VAL A 202 3.35 2.36 0.46
CA VAL A 202 2.48 2.20 -0.71
C VAL A 202 3.24 2.45 -2.00
N GLU A 203 3.98 3.55 -2.08
CA GLU A 203 4.78 3.91 -3.26
C GLU A 203 5.83 2.86 -3.63
N GLU A 204 6.35 2.18 -2.60
CA GLU A 204 7.42 1.20 -2.77
C GLU A 204 6.92 -0.16 -3.27
N ILE A 205 5.68 -0.58 -2.94
CA ILE A 205 5.24 -1.95 -3.24
C ILE A 205 3.89 -2.06 -3.95
N CYS A 206 3.01 -1.05 -3.87
CA CYS A 206 1.68 -1.14 -4.47
C CYS A 206 1.70 -0.78 -5.96
N ASP A 207 0.94 -1.51 -6.76
CA ASP A 207 0.67 -1.18 -8.15
C ASP A 207 -0.46 -0.18 -8.28
N ARG A 208 -1.51 -0.43 -7.50
CA ARG A 208 -2.76 0.35 -7.46
C ARG A 208 -3.11 0.74 -6.04
N VAL A 209 -3.94 1.75 -5.92
CA VAL A 209 -4.47 2.21 -4.64
C VAL A 209 -5.98 2.44 -4.74
N VAL A 210 -6.63 2.24 -3.61
CA VAL A 210 -8.01 2.64 -3.34
C VAL A 210 -8.00 3.48 -2.09
N LEU A 211 -8.38 4.75 -2.20
CA LEU A 211 -8.41 5.69 -1.11
C LEU A 211 -9.81 5.79 -0.53
N ILE A 212 -9.92 5.50 0.75
CA ILE A 212 -11.18 5.62 1.51
C ILE A 212 -11.09 6.82 2.47
N HIS A 213 -12.08 7.69 2.41
CA HIS A 213 -12.24 8.82 3.32
C HIS A 213 -13.69 8.91 3.78
N LYS A 214 -13.91 9.02 5.10
CA LYS A 214 -15.24 9.11 5.72
C LYS A 214 -16.25 8.07 5.19
N GLY A 215 -15.79 6.84 4.98
CA GLY A 215 -16.62 5.73 4.51
C GLY A 215 -16.93 5.70 3.02
N ARG A 216 -16.34 6.59 2.21
CA ARG A 216 -16.52 6.64 0.75
C ARG A 216 -15.20 6.40 0.03
N LYS A 217 -15.27 5.86 -1.18
CA LYS A 217 -14.11 5.81 -2.08
C LYS A 217 -13.90 7.19 -2.71
N VAL A 218 -12.73 7.76 -2.52
CA VAL A 218 -12.36 9.09 -3.00
C VAL A 218 -11.50 9.02 -4.25
N LEU A 219 -10.62 8.02 -4.32
CA LEU A 219 -9.67 7.86 -5.41
C LEU A 219 -9.40 6.37 -5.64
N GLU A 220 -9.20 6.00 -6.90
CA GLU A 220 -8.74 4.67 -7.29
C GLU A 220 -7.89 4.78 -8.54
N GLY A 221 -6.74 4.12 -8.58
CA GLY A 221 -5.89 4.11 -9.76
C GLY A 221 -4.52 3.47 -9.56
N ASN A 222 -3.75 3.39 -10.63
CA ASN A 222 -2.35 2.98 -10.57
C ASN A 222 -1.53 4.09 -9.90
N VAL A 223 -0.63 3.72 -8.98
CA VAL A 223 0.19 4.66 -8.18
C VAL A 223 0.93 5.66 -9.08
N LYS A 224 1.67 5.15 -10.08
CA LYS A 224 2.47 6.00 -10.98
C LYS A 224 1.61 6.90 -11.85
N THR A 225 0.45 6.42 -12.30
CA THR A 225 -0.49 7.21 -13.10
C THR A 225 -1.04 8.36 -12.27
N LEU A 226 -1.48 8.09 -11.03
CA LEU A 226 -2.01 9.11 -10.13
C LEU A 226 -0.96 10.17 -9.79
N GLN A 227 0.28 9.77 -9.53
CA GLN A 227 1.38 10.71 -9.31
C GLN A 227 1.65 11.58 -10.55
N ASN A 228 1.62 10.98 -11.75
CA ASN A 228 1.83 11.73 -13.00
C ASN A 228 0.69 12.72 -13.30
N GLU A 229 -0.56 12.34 -13.05
CA GLU A 229 -1.74 13.20 -13.24
C GLU A 229 -1.80 14.33 -12.19
N SER A 230 -1.15 14.16 -11.05
CA SER A 230 -1.11 15.11 -9.95
C SER A 230 0.15 15.98 -9.93
N LYS A 231 0.94 15.98 -11.00
CA LYS A 231 2.15 16.79 -11.15
C LYS A 231 1.89 18.27 -10.93
N GLN A 232 2.83 18.94 -10.28
CA GLN A 232 2.74 20.35 -9.92
C GLN A 232 3.73 21.23 -10.70
N GLY A 233 4.47 20.67 -11.66
CA GLY A 233 5.53 21.37 -12.38
C GLY A 233 6.72 21.71 -11.47
N ILE A 234 7.03 20.84 -10.51
CA ILE A 234 8.19 20.98 -9.61
C ILE A 234 9.36 20.22 -10.20
N TYR A 235 10.53 20.86 -10.24
CA TYR A 235 11.78 20.27 -10.74
C TYR A 235 12.87 20.34 -9.67
N ALA A 236 13.59 19.24 -9.50
CA ALA A 236 14.79 19.17 -8.65
C ALA A 236 16.04 19.28 -9.54
N LEU A 237 16.85 20.29 -9.29
CA LEU A 237 18.15 20.50 -9.93
C LEU A 237 19.27 20.30 -8.91
N THR A 238 20.13 19.31 -9.16
CA THR A 238 21.37 19.14 -8.40
C THR A 238 22.52 19.73 -9.22
N PHE A 239 23.26 20.65 -8.64
CA PHE A 239 24.34 21.34 -9.33
C PHE A 239 25.52 21.65 -8.41
N LYS A 240 26.72 21.80 -9.02
CA LYS A 240 27.90 22.38 -8.41
C LYS A 240 28.07 23.83 -8.83
N GLY A 241 28.38 24.71 -7.89
CA GLY A 241 28.64 26.11 -8.13
C GLY A 241 28.16 27.04 -7.04
N ASN A 242 28.02 28.32 -7.36
CA ASN A 242 27.58 29.32 -6.41
C ASN A 242 26.06 29.45 -6.38
N MET A 243 25.47 29.26 -5.21
CA MET A 243 24.01 29.32 -5.02
C MET A 243 23.45 30.75 -5.35
N ILE A 244 24.22 31.80 -5.08
CA ILE A 244 23.78 33.19 -5.37
C ILE A 244 23.76 33.41 -6.89
N ALA A 245 24.77 32.91 -7.62
CA ALA A 245 24.81 33.01 -9.08
C ALA A 245 23.65 32.23 -9.71
N PHE A 246 23.33 31.03 -9.16
CA PHE A 246 22.16 30.26 -9.58
C PHE A 246 20.85 31.04 -9.34
N ALA A 247 20.64 31.55 -8.12
CA ALA A 247 19.42 32.27 -7.78
C ALA A 247 19.24 33.56 -8.62
N ASN A 248 20.33 34.25 -8.90
CA ASN A 248 20.32 35.47 -9.74
C ASN A 248 20.05 35.19 -11.22
N ALA A 249 20.38 33.99 -11.70
CA ALA A 249 20.06 33.56 -13.07
C ALA A 249 18.56 33.23 -13.24
N LEU A 250 17.87 32.87 -12.15
CA LEU A 250 16.44 32.59 -12.18
C LEU A 250 15.64 33.88 -12.19
N TRP A 251 15.15 34.28 -13.36
CA TRP A 251 14.27 35.45 -13.51
C TRP A 251 12.80 35.08 -13.20
N VAL A 252 11.87 35.99 -13.44
CA VAL A 252 10.45 36.01 -13.00
C VAL A 252 9.62 34.75 -13.25
N GLY A 253 10.12 33.73 -13.97
CA GLY A 253 9.39 32.53 -14.36
C GLY A 253 9.52 31.30 -13.37
N TYR A 254 10.34 31.45 -12.34
CA TYR A 254 10.67 30.32 -11.46
C TYR A 254 10.53 30.69 -9.98
N GLU A 255 10.03 29.75 -9.17
CA GLU A 255 9.92 29.92 -7.73
C GLU A 255 10.74 28.83 -7.03
N ILE A 256 11.70 29.24 -6.22
CA ILE A 256 12.45 28.30 -5.36
C ILE A 256 11.54 27.91 -4.20
N ILE A 257 11.19 26.62 -4.13
CA ILE A 257 10.34 26.06 -3.07
C ILE A 257 11.19 25.61 -1.89
N ASP A 258 12.30 24.87 -2.18
CA ASP A 258 13.17 24.31 -1.16
C ASP A 258 14.60 24.14 -1.69
N LYS A 259 15.55 23.92 -0.77
CA LYS A 259 16.94 23.65 -1.09
C LYS A 259 17.58 22.70 -0.10
N GLU A 260 18.39 21.80 -0.60
CA GLU A 260 19.29 20.94 0.18
C GLU A 260 20.74 21.33 -0.07
N VAL A 261 21.54 21.41 0.99
CA VAL A 261 22.99 21.71 0.94
C VAL A 261 23.74 20.42 1.23
N HIS A 262 24.47 19.90 0.24
CA HIS A 262 25.25 18.66 0.37
C HIS A 262 26.72 18.94 0.71
N SER A 263 27.26 20.07 0.18
CA SER A 263 28.58 20.59 0.50
C SER A 263 28.63 22.10 0.21
N ASP A 264 29.79 22.73 0.41
CA ASP A 264 29.98 24.17 0.18
C ASP A 264 29.67 24.60 -1.28
N ASP A 265 29.78 23.67 -2.22
CA ASP A 265 29.58 23.90 -3.66
C ASP A 265 28.52 23.02 -4.31
N LEU A 266 27.87 22.09 -3.58
CA LEU A 266 26.90 21.14 -4.10
C LEU A 266 25.53 21.33 -3.47
N PHE A 267 24.54 21.65 -4.30
CA PHE A 267 23.17 21.96 -3.90
C PHE A 267 22.17 21.13 -4.71
N THR A 268 21.05 20.79 -4.09
CA THR A 268 19.81 20.41 -4.78
C THR A 268 18.77 21.48 -4.51
N VAL A 269 18.18 22.05 -5.56
CA VAL A 269 17.16 23.09 -5.45
C VAL A 269 15.88 22.61 -6.10
N TYR A 270 14.77 22.77 -5.38
CA TYR A 270 13.43 22.44 -5.85
C TYR A 270 12.77 23.72 -6.37
N LEU A 271 12.35 23.68 -7.64
CA LEU A 271 11.83 24.82 -8.36
C LEU A 271 10.43 24.52 -8.88
N LYS A 272 9.50 25.45 -8.67
CA LYS A 272 8.19 25.43 -9.33
C LYS A 272 8.23 26.37 -10.52
N MET A 273 7.84 25.86 -11.67
CA MET A 273 7.69 26.68 -12.86
C MET A 273 6.40 27.51 -12.78
N ARG A 274 6.51 28.79 -13.06
CA ARG A 274 5.37 29.69 -13.24
C ARG A 274 5.15 29.85 -14.74
N SER A 275 4.08 29.32 -15.28
CA SER A 275 3.72 29.38 -16.72
C SER A 275 4.29 28.27 -17.61
N GLU A 276 4.12 28.41 -18.92
CA GLU A 276 4.42 27.44 -19.98
C GLU A 276 5.93 27.14 -20.21
N ASN A 277 6.80 27.51 -19.27
CA ASN A 277 8.22 27.22 -19.38
C ASN A 277 8.48 25.72 -19.30
N GLU A 278 9.36 25.21 -20.16
CA GLU A 278 9.81 23.84 -20.16
C GLU A 278 11.12 23.66 -19.36
N LEU A 279 11.44 22.42 -19.00
CA LEU A 279 12.69 22.08 -18.33
C LEU A 279 13.92 22.58 -19.15
N ASN A 280 13.83 22.56 -20.47
CA ASN A 280 14.90 23.04 -21.35
C ASN A 280 15.17 24.53 -21.17
N ASP A 281 14.14 25.32 -20.96
CA ASP A 281 14.27 26.77 -20.72
C ASP A 281 14.98 27.07 -19.42
N LEU A 282 14.60 26.31 -18.37
CA LEU A 282 15.25 26.35 -17.07
C LEU A 282 16.75 26.00 -17.20
N LEU A 283 17.05 24.87 -17.86
CA LEU A 283 18.43 24.42 -18.05
C LEU A 283 19.25 25.44 -18.85
N ASN A 284 18.74 25.96 -19.94
CA ASN A 284 19.40 27.01 -20.74
C ASN A 284 19.73 28.27 -19.92
N THR A 285 18.85 28.60 -18.98
CA THR A 285 19.03 29.75 -18.09
C THR A 285 20.15 29.52 -17.06
N VAL A 286 20.27 28.33 -16.49
CA VAL A 286 21.18 28.09 -15.36
C VAL A 286 22.53 27.48 -15.75
N ILE A 287 22.63 26.74 -16.87
CA ILE A 287 23.89 26.12 -17.35
C ILE A 287 25.06 27.09 -17.47
N PRO A 288 24.91 28.36 -17.92
CA PRO A 288 26.01 29.33 -17.99
C PRO A 288 26.61 29.67 -16.62
N HIS A 289 25.89 29.47 -15.54
CA HIS A 289 26.22 29.94 -14.18
C HIS A 289 26.66 28.83 -13.23
N VAL A 290 26.23 27.57 -13.48
CA VAL A 290 26.49 26.42 -12.59
C VAL A 290 26.68 25.14 -13.38
N LYS A 291 27.31 24.14 -12.77
CA LYS A 291 27.52 22.83 -13.39
C LYS A 291 26.41 21.87 -12.95
N ILE A 292 25.44 21.61 -13.81
CA ILE A 292 24.33 20.69 -13.54
C ILE A 292 24.86 19.26 -13.45
N GLN A 293 24.45 18.52 -12.42
CA GLN A 293 24.70 17.10 -12.23
C GLN A 293 23.45 16.25 -12.48
N LYS A 294 22.29 16.74 -12.06
CA LYS A 294 21.00 16.06 -12.22
C LYS A 294 19.90 17.07 -12.38
N ALA A 295 18.97 16.78 -13.28
CA ALA A 295 17.72 17.51 -13.42
C ALA A 295 16.59 16.49 -13.58
N ALA A 296 15.55 16.60 -12.78
CA ALA A 296 14.41 15.69 -12.84
C ALA A 296 13.13 16.43 -12.40
N GLU A 297 12.02 16.07 -13.04
CA GLU A 297 10.71 16.45 -12.53
C GLU A 297 10.41 15.67 -11.26
N VAL A 298 9.92 16.35 -10.24
CA VAL A 298 9.54 15.75 -8.96
C VAL A 298 8.10 15.30 -9.05
N LEU A 299 7.87 13.99 -8.93
CA LEU A 299 6.53 13.46 -8.79
C LEU A 299 6.03 13.72 -7.36
N PRO A 300 4.76 14.12 -7.20
CA PRO A 300 4.18 14.25 -5.88
C PRO A 300 4.15 12.90 -5.18
N SER A 301 4.34 12.91 -3.87
CA SER A 301 4.12 11.74 -3.03
C SER A 301 2.64 11.35 -3.03
N MET A 302 2.34 10.09 -2.70
CA MET A 302 0.95 9.66 -2.53
C MET A 302 0.23 10.40 -1.41
N GLU A 303 0.97 10.92 -0.42
CA GLU A 303 0.42 11.79 0.63
C GLU A 303 -0.05 13.12 0.05
N GLU A 304 0.74 13.76 -0.83
CA GLU A 304 0.37 14.99 -1.53
C GLU A 304 -0.81 14.77 -2.47
N VAL A 305 -0.82 13.66 -3.22
CA VAL A 305 -1.97 13.26 -4.07
C VAL A 305 -3.24 13.12 -3.22
N PHE A 306 -3.14 12.47 -2.06
CA PHE A 306 -4.24 12.34 -1.12
C PHE A 306 -4.76 13.69 -0.62
N MET A 307 -3.85 14.56 -0.17
CA MET A 307 -4.21 15.89 0.32
C MET A 307 -4.86 16.76 -0.75
N GLN A 308 -4.37 16.71 -1.99
CA GLN A 308 -4.98 17.41 -3.12
C GLN A 308 -6.42 16.95 -3.36
N GLN A 309 -6.66 15.64 -3.31
CA GLN A 309 -8.00 15.08 -3.53
C GLN A 309 -8.98 15.47 -2.43
N ILE A 310 -8.56 15.41 -1.16
CA ILE A 310 -9.39 15.84 -0.02
C ILE A 310 -9.73 17.34 -0.09
N ASN A 311 -8.78 18.17 -0.54
CA ASN A 311 -9.04 19.60 -0.68
C ASN A 311 -10.04 19.88 -1.80
N LYS A 312 -9.95 19.20 -2.92
CA LYS A 312 -10.95 19.29 -4.01
C LYS A 312 -12.36 18.95 -3.52
N GLU A 313 -12.51 17.83 -2.79
CA GLU A 313 -13.82 17.46 -2.20
C GLU A 313 -14.38 18.51 -1.24
N ARG A 314 -13.50 19.16 -0.45
CA ARG A 314 -13.94 20.25 0.47
C ARG A 314 -14.38 21.49 -0.28
N GLU A 315 -13.71 21.86 -1.36
CA GLU A 315 -14.05 22.99 -2.21
C GLU A 315 -15.40 22.74 -2.90
N GLU A 316 -15.60 21.55 -3.49
CA GLU A 316 -16.85 21.17 -4.12
C GLU A 316 -18.02 21.19 -3.13
N ALA A 317 -17.83 20.62 -1.92
CA ALA A 317 -18.85 20.62 -0.86
C ALA A 317 -19.14 22.01 -0.26
N SER A 318 -18.28 23.01 -0.47
CA SER A 318 -18.49 24.39 -0.02
C SER A 318 -19.23 25.26 -1.05
N HIS A 319 -19.38 24.75 -2.27
CA HIS A 319 -20.09 25.41 -3.38
C HIS A 319 -21.52 24.86 -3.62
N GLU A 320 -21.87 23.75 -2.94
CA GLU A 320 -23.24 23.21 -2.83
C GLU A 320 -23.96 23.74 -1.58
#